data_645071b5bc9f47613dc9b8f2ba14e23e
#
_entry.id   645071b5bc9f47613dc9b8f2ba14e23e
#
_cell.length_a   1.000
_cell.length_b   1.000
_cell.length_c   1.000
_cell.angle_alpha   90.00
_cell.angle_beta   90.00
_cell.angle_gamma   90.00
#
_symmetry.space_group_name_H-M   'P 1'
#
loop_
_entity.id
_entity.type
_entity.pdbx_description
1 polymer ?
#
loop_
_entity_poly.entity_id
_entity_poly.type
_entity_poly.pdbx_seq_one_letter_code
_entity_poly.pdbx_strand_id
1 'polypeptide(L)'
;ASYLNTPAIISAMEITDSVAVHPGYGFLAENADFAEQVEQSGFIFIGPTPAVIRLMGDKVSAINAMRAAGVPTVPGSNGPITEDEEHTRKVAKQIGYPIIIKAAAGGGGRGMRVVHSEAHLLKAISITQSEAKSAFGDATVYMEKFLENPRHVEVQVLADGQGHAIHLGDRDCSLQRRHQKVLEEAPAPGIPQEIREQVYASCVKACIDIGYRGAGTFEFLYEDGGFYFIEMNTRVQVEHPVTEMITGVDIVREQLLIASGRPLSFKQED
;
A
#
# COMPACT_ATOMS: atom_id res chain seq x y z
N ALA A 1 21.03 15.61 -3.01
CA ALA A 1 21.52 15.78 -1.64
C ALA A 1 20.64 16.72 -0.83
N SER A 2 20.14 17.85 -1.37
CA SER A 2 19.35 18.84 -0.61
C SER A 2 17.97 18.32 -0.20
N TYR A 3 17.26 17.61 -1.08
CA TYR A 3 15.92 17.07 -0.80
C TYR A 3 15.89 15.87 0.17
N LEU A 4 17.06 15.31 0.53
CA LEU A 4 17.18 14.23 1.50
C LEU A 4 17.95 14.66 2.77
N ASN A 5 18.27 15.95 2.87
CA ASN A 5 19.03 16.50 4.01
C ASN A 5 18.05 17.06 5.05
N THR A 6 17.58 16.21 5.94
CA THR A 6 16.64 16.59 7.01
C THR A 6 17.10 17.78 7.83
N PRO A 7 18.35 17.86 8.35
CA PRO A 7 18.80 19.04 9.09
C PRO A 7 18.69 20.34 8.29
N ALA A 8 19.02 20.33 7.01
CA ALA A 8 18.92 21.52 6.16
C ALA A 8 17.46 21.94 5.92
N ILE A 9 16.55 20.97 5.81
CA ILE A 9 15.10 21.27 5.68
C ILE A 9 14.57 21.90 6.95
N ILE A 10 14.87 21.33 8.13
CA ILE A 10 14.45 21.86 9.42
C ILE A 10 15.01 23.26 9.66
N SER A 11 16.30 23.48 9.39
CA SER A 11 16.90 24.83 9.47
C SER A 11 16.24 25.83 8.51
N ALA A 12 15.85 25.39 7.32
CA ALA A 12 15.11 26.26 6.38
C ALA A 12 13.73 26.63 6.95
N MET A 13 13.02 25.69 7.60
CA MET A 13 11.75 25.96 8.25
C MET A 13 11.90 26.99 9.39
N GLU A 14 12.93 26.87 10.21
CA GLU A 14 13.24 27.83 11.28
C GLU A 14 13.53 29.24 10.73
N ILE A 15 14.38 29.35 9.70
CA ILE A 15 14.78 30.64 9.13
C ILE A 15 13.61 31.34 8.45
N THR A 16 12.66 30.58 7.89
CA THR A 16 11.51 31.11 7.15
C THR A 16 10.25 31.29 8.01
N ASP A 17 10.35 31.06 9.33
CA ASP A 17 9.20 31.06 10.26
C ASP A 17 8.04 30.16 9.77
N SER A 18 8.37 29.06 9.13
CA SER A 18 7.38 28.08 8.69
C SER A 18 6.81 27.34 9.89
N VAL A 19 5.51 27.03 9.84
CA VAL A 19 4.84 26.27 10.92
C VAL A 19 4.65 24.81 10.55
N ALA A 20 4.71 24.47 9.26
CA ALA A 20 4.46 23.13 8.74
C ALA A 20 5.30 22.83 7.50
N VAL A 21 5.46 21.54 7.19
CA VAL A 21 6.07 21.07 5.96
C VAL A 21 5.14 20.10 5.23
N HIS A 22 4.89 20.38 3.95
CA HIS A 22 4.24 19.45 3.03
C HIS A 22 5.32 18.64 2.30
N PRO A 23 5.40 17.33 2.48
CA PRO A 23 6.50 16.53 1.91
C PRO A 23 6.33 16.26 0.41
N GLY A 24 5.18 16.60 -0.18
CA GLY A 24 4.85 16.25 -1.55
C GLY A 24 4.73 14.74 -1.76
N TYR A 25 5.36 14.23 -2.80
CA TYR A 25 5.52 12.82 -3.10
C TYR A 25 6.98 12.50 -3.44
N GLY A 26 7.37 11.23 -3.23
CA GLY A 26 8.78 10.82 -3.36
C GLY A 26 9.68 11.35 -2.22
N PHE A 27 10.99 11.24 -2.36
CA PHE A 27 12.00 11.69 -1.40
C PHE A 27 11.70 11.28 0.07
N LEU A 28 11.33 12.26 0.91
CA LEU A 28 11.05 12.08 2.33
C LEU A 28 9.56 11.95 2.68
N ALA A 29 8.67 11.89 1.68
CA ALA A 29 7.22 11.88 1.91
C ALA A 29 6.74 10.66 2.73
N GLU A 30 7.43 9.52 2.60
CA GLU A 30 7.14 8.28 3.33
C GLU A 30 8.28 7.89 4.28
N ASN A 31 9.07 8.88 4.71
CA ASN A 31 10.15 8.68 5.66
C ASN A 31 9.67 8.99 7.09
N ALA A 32 9.48 7.94 7.89
CA ALA A 32 8.98 8.08 9.26
C ALA A 32 9.94 8.85 10.17
N ASP A 33 11.26 8.69 9.98
CA ASP A 33 12.25 9.39 10.82
C ASP A 33 12.28 10.89 10.51
N PHE A 34 12.07 11.26 9.23
CA PHE A 34 11.90 12.67 8.87
C PHE A 34 10.63 13.27 9.49
N ALA A 35 9.49 12.58 9.37
CA ALA A 35 8.25 13.03 9.98
C ALA A 35 8.39 13.21 11.51
N GLU A 36 9.04 12.25 12.17
CA GLU A 36 9.31 12.31 13.62
C GLU A 36 10.22 13.49 14.00
N GLN A 37 11.30 13.73 13.24
CA GLN A 37 12.21 14.86 13.48
C GLN A 37 11.49 16.20 13.28
N VAL A 38 10.63 16.33 12.28
CA VAL A 38 9.80 17.52 12.07
C VAL A 38 8.91 17.79 13.27
N GLU A 39 8.19 16.77 13.76
CA GLU A 39 7.28 16.92 14.90
C GLU A 39 8.05 17.20 16.22
N GLN A 40 9.18 16.53 16.45
CA GLN A 40 10.06 16.79 17.60
C GLN A 40 10.69 18.18 17.59
N SER A 41 10.87 18.79 16.42
CA SER A 41 11.34 20.16 16.27
C SER A 41 10.24 21.21 16.45
N GLY A 42 9.00 20.79 16.76
CA GLY A 42 7.86 21.69 17.02
C GLY A 42 7.11 22.13 15.77
N PHE A 43 7.40 21.53 14.62
CA PHE A 43 6.70 21.80 13.35
C PHE A 43 5.62 20.76 13.07
N ILE A 44 4.71 21.08 12.18
CA ILE A 44 3.66 20.15 11.71
C ILE A 44 4.16 19.43 10.46
N PHE A 45 4.17 18.09 10.51
CA PHE A 45 4.30 17.27 9.31
C PHE A 45 2.91 17.09 8.67
N ILE A 46 2.75 17.55 7.42
CA ILE A 46 1.47 17.43 6.69
C ILE A 46 1.39 16.03 6.09
N GLY A 47 0.82 15.11 6.83
CA GLY A 47 0.72 13.70 6.49
C GLY A 47 0.36 12.83 7.69
N PRO A 48 0.48 11.51 7.57
CA PRO A 48 0.24 10.57 8.66
C PRO A 48 1.27 10.71 9.78
N THR A 49 0.98 10.11 10.92
CA THR A 49 1.95 10.07 12.03
C THR A 49 3.15 9.18 11.67
N PRO A 50 4.34 9.41 12.27
CA PRO A 50 5.51 8.57 12.06
C PRO A 50 5.26 7.08 12.31
N ALA A 51 4.41 6.75 13.30
CA ALA A 51 4.03 5.38 13.62
C ALA A 51 3.26 4.71 12.47
N VAL A 52 2.32 5.42 11.86
CA VAL A 52 1.54 4.92 10.71
C VAL A 52 2.43 4.77 9.47
N ILE A 53 3.34 5.72 9.24
CA ILE A 53 4.30 5.61 8.11
C ILE A 53 5.19 4.36 8.29
N ARG A 54 5.70 4.11 9.50
CA ARG A 54 6.49 2.89 9.78
C ARG A 54 5.66 1.62 9.61
N LEU A 55 4.42 1.60 10.12
CA LEU A 55 3.52 0.46 9.99
C LEU A 55 3.26 0.09 8.53
N MET A 56 2.94 1.09 7.71
CA MET A 56 2.61 0.87 6.30
C MET A 56 3.84 0.70 5.42
N GLY A 57 5.01 1.20 5.84
CA GLY A 57 6.29 1.01 5.17
C GLY A 57 6.90 -0.38 5.35
N ASP A 58 6.52 -1.14 6.38
CA ASP A 58 6.89 -2.55 6.52
C ASP A 58 5.83 -3.45 5.89
N LYS A 59 6.21 -4.14 4.83
CA LYS A 59 5.27 -4.91 3.99
C LYS A 59 4.50 -5.99 4.76
N VAL A 60 5.16 -6.66 5.70
CA VAL A 60 4.53 -7.75 6.49
C VAL A 60 3.55 -7.15 7.49
N SER A 61 3.97 -6.09 8.19
CA SER A 61 3.13 -5.37 9.16
C SER A 61 1.92 -4.73 8.48
N ALA A 62 2.12 -4.11 7.31
CA ALA A 62 1.04 -3.53 6.51
C ALA A 62 0.00 -4.58 6.10
N ILE A 63 0.42 -5.71 5.52
CA ILE A 63 -0.48 -6.80 5.12
C ILE A 63 -1.25 -7.34 6.32
N ASN A 64 -0.59 -7.53 7.46
CA ASN A 64 -1.24 -8.03 8.67
C ASN A 64 -2.25 -7.03 9.24
N ALA A 65 -1.92 -5.75 9.30
CA ALA A 65 -2.83 -4.69 9.73
C ALA A 65 -4.05 -4.59 8.80
N MET A 66 -3.83 -4.61 7.49
CA MET A 66 -4.90 -4.56 6.50
C MET A 66 -5.82 -5.78 6.58
N ARG A 67 -5.26 -6.97 6.73
CA ARG A 67 -6.04 -8.19 6.92
C ARG A 67 -6.89 -8.14 8.21
N ALA A 68 -6.33 -7.64 9.31
CA ALA A 68 -7.05 -7.47 10.57
C ALA A 68 -8.22 -6.47 10.44
N ALA A 69 -8.06 -5.43 9.62
CA ALA A 69 -9.10 -4.46 9.30
C ALA A 69 -10.15 -4.98 8.31
N GLY A 70 -9.93 -6.16 7.70
CA GLY A 70 -10.83 -6.76 6.72
C GLY A 70 -10.56 -6.34 5.27
N VAL A 71 -9.44 -5.67 4.99
CA VAL A 71 -9.02 -5.36 3.62
C VAL A 71 -8.60 -6.66 2.93
N PRO A 72 -9.10 -6.97 1.72
CA PRO A 72 -8.73 -8.18 1.00
C PRO A 72 -7.24 -8.20 0.67
N THR A 73 -6.57 -9.30 0.97
CA THR A 73 -5.15 -9.50 0.68
C THR A 73 -4.95 -10.72 -0.21
N VAL A 74 -3.83 -10.79 -0.93
CA VAL A 74 -3.52 -11.97 -1.73
C VAL A 74 -3.54 -13.21 -0.84
N PRO A 75 -4.32 -14.25 -1.19
CA PRO A 75 -4.30 -15.52 -0.46
C PRO A 75 -2.89 -16.13 -0.47
N GLY A 76 -2.41 -16.58 0.67
CA GLY A 76 -1.05 -17.10 0.78
C GLY A 76 -0.85 -18.03 1.95
N SER A 77 0.38 -18.50 2.13
CA SER A 77 0.77 -19.41 3.23
C SER A 77 0.78 -18.73 4.60
N ASN A 78 0.62 -17.40 4.66
CA ASN A 78 0.64 -16.60 5.89
C ASN A 78 1.90 -16.81 6.75
N GLY A 79 2.99 -17.17 6.11
CA GLY A 79 4.27 -17.45 6.75
C GLY A 79 5.16 -18.35 5.89
N PRO A 80 6.35 -18.67 6.39
CA PRO A 80 7.27 -19.56 5.72
C PRO A 80 6.67 -20.94 5.43
N ILE A 81 7.04 -21.49 4.28
CA ILE A 81 6.73 -22.89 3.96
C ILE A 81 7.56 -23.79 4.88
N THR A 82 6.90 -24.76 5.51
CA THR A 82 7.53 -25.72 6.40
C THR A 82 8.05 -26.96 5.64
N GLU A 83 8.83 -27.82 6.33
CA GLU A 83 9.28 -29.10 5.78
C GLU A 83 8.16 -30.15 5.71
N ASP A 84 6.98 -29.87 6.28
CA ASP A 84 5.80 -30.74 6.21
C ASP A 84 5.17 -30.63 4.80
N GLU A 85 5.45 -31.64 3.98
CA GLU A 85 4.96 -31.69 2.59
C GLU A 85 3.44 -31.80 2.51
N GLU A 86 2.80 -32.56 3.43
CA GLU A 86 1.36 -32.76 3.43
C GLU A 86 0.64 -31.43 3.76
N HIS A 87 1.10 -30.74 4.81
CA HIS A 87 0.62 -29.42 5.16
C HIS A 87 0.82 -28.44 4.01
N THR A 88 2.00 -28.42 3.39
CA THR A 88 2.33 -27.54 2.26
C THR A 88 1.41 -27.78 1.07
N ARG A 89 1.11 -29.03 0.69
CA ARG A 89 0.14 -29.37 -0.36
C ARG A 89 -1.27 -28.91 -0.02
N LYS A 90 -1.69 -29.09 1.23
CA LYS A 90 -3.01 -28.65 1.72
C LYS A 90 -3.16 -27.14 1.60
N VAL A 91 -2.17 -26.38 2.05
CA VAL A 91 -2.16 -24.92 1.94
C VAL A 91 -2.18 -24.47 0.47
N ALA A 92 -1.37 -25.08 -0.40
CA ALA A 92 -1.37 -24.79 -1.82
C ALA A 92 -2.74 -25.03 -2.49
N LYS A 93 -3.44 -26.10 -2.10
CA LYS A 93 -4.82 -26.37 -2.57
C LYS A 93 -5.83 -25.32 -2.08
N GLN A 94 -5.67 -24.83 -0.86
CA GLN A 94 -6.53 -23.78 -0.32
C GLN A 94 -6.31 -22.44 -1.03
N ILE A 95 -5.07 -22.11 -1.36
CA ILE A 95 -4.72 -20.91 -2.15
C ILE A 95 -5.28 -21.02 -3.57
N GLY A 96 -5.23 -22.20 -4.17
CA GLY A 96 -5.65 -22.48 -5.54
C GLY A 96 -4.59 -22.11 -6.58
N TYR A 97 -4.31 -23.04 -7.49
CA TYR A 97 -3.36 -22.84 -8.59
C TYR A 97 -3.91 -21.85 -9.65
N PRO A 98 -3.03 -21.11 -10.38
CA PRO A 98 -1.59 -21.06 -10.19
C PRO A 98 -1.19 -20.33 -8.90
N ILE A 99 -0.05 -20.74 -8.32
CA ILE A 99 0.56 -20.09 -7.16
C ILE A 99 1.96 -19.59 -7.52
N ILE A 100 2.44 -18.61 -6.77
CA ILE A 100 3.82 -18.14 -6.86
C ILE A 100 4.55 -18.41 -5.55
N ILE A 101 5.74 -19.01 -5.65
CA ILE A 101 6.66 -19.19 -4.54
C ILE A 101 7.62 -18.01 -4.55
N LYS A 102 7.84 -17.38 -3.40
CA LYS A 102 8.69 -16.19 -3.25
C LYS A 102 9.69 -16.39 -2.13
N ALA A 103 10.95 -16.00 -2.35
CA ALA A 103 11.95 -15.90 -1.30
C ALA A 103 11.62 -14.74 -0.36
N ALA A 104 11.72 -14.96 0.96
CA ALA A 104 11.47 -13.92 1.97
C ALA A 104 12.43 -12.73 1.83
N ALA A 105 13.70 -13.00 1.56
CA ALA A 105 14.73 -12.00 1.32
C ALA A 105 14.80 -11.53 -0.15
N GLY A 106 13.91 -12.03 -1.04
CA GLY A 106 13.90 -11.73 -2.46
C GLY A 106 13.29 -10.37 -2.79
N GLY A 107 13.70 -9.81 -3.92
CA GLY A 107 13.18 -8.57 -4.45
C GLY A 107 13.52 -8.38 -5.93
N GLY A 108 12.84 -7.43 -6.59
CA GLY A 108 13.13 -7.11 -7.99
C GLY A 108 12.93 -8.26 -8.98
N GLY A 109 12.00 -9.19 -8.70
CA GLY A 109 11.72 -10.33 -9.57
C GLY A 109 12.63 -11.54 -9.40
N ARG A 110 13.60 -11.51 -8.47
CA ARG A 110 14.49 -12.62 -8.17
C ARG A 110 13.96 -13.49 -7.02
N GLY A 111 14.20 -14.80 -7.08
CA GLY A 111 13.72 -15.73 -6.05
C GLY A 111 12.21 -15.94 -6.10
N MET A 112 11.62 -15.91 -7.30
CA MET A 112 10.20 -16.17 -7.50
C MET A 112 9.97 -17.23 -8.58
N ARG A 113 8.98 -18.10 -8.36
CA ARG A 113 8.64 -19.19 -9.29
C ARG A 113 7.15 -19.48 -9.29
N VAL A 114 6.55 -19.40 -10.47
CA VAL A 114 5.14 -19.75 -10.66
C VAL A 114 4.96 -21.26 -10.79
N VAL A 115 3.92 -21.79 -10.18
CA VAL A 115 3.56 -23.20 -10.14
C VAL A 115 2.10 -23.35 -10.57
N HIS A 116 1.86 -24.04 -11.68
CA HIS A 116 0.52 -24.20 -12.25
C HIS A 116 -0.21 -25.45 -11.78
N SER A 117 0.49 -26.40 -11.14
CA SER A 117 -0.12 -27.65 -10.66
C SER A 117 0.62 -28.25 -9.47
N GLU A 118 -0.09 -29.06 -8.69
CA GLU A 118 0.46 -29.76 -7.53
C GLU A 118 1.68 -30.64 -7.84
N ALA A 119 1.69 -31.25 -9.03
CA ALA A 119 2.79 -32.14 -9.43
C ALA A 119 4.17 -31.45 -9.45
N HIS A 120 4.22 -30.16 -9.66
CA HIS A 120 5.44 -29.38 -9.75
C HIS A 120 5.78 -28.63 -8.43
N LEU A 121 4.89 -28.66 -7.42
CA LEU A 121 4.98 -27.83 -6.22
C LEU A 121 6.29 -28.04 -5.45
N LEU A 122 6.54 -29.25 -4.96
CA LEU A 122 7.70 -29.52 -4.10
C LEU A 122 9.03 -29.29 -4.80
N LYS A 123 9.10 -29.64 -6.08
CA LYS A 123 10.29 -29.36 -6.91
C LYS A 123 10.54 -27.86 -7.04
N ALA A 124 9.49 -27.09 -7.27
CA ALA A 124 9.58 -25.63 -7.38
C ALA A 124 10.02 -25.00 -6.05
N ILE A 125 9.49 -25.47 -4.90
CA ILE A 125 9.91 -25.03 -3.57
C ILE A 125 11.40 -25.28 -3.37
N SER A 126 11.88 -26.51 -3.57
CA SER A 126 13.28 -26.89 -3.37
C SER A 126 14.24 -26.04 -4.23
N ILE A 127 13.88 -25.81 -5.50
CA ILE A 127 14.69 -24.99 -6.39
C ILE A 127 14.72 -23.53 -5.90
N THR A 128 13.56 -22.96 -5.55
CA THR A 128 13.48 -21.56 -5.08
C THR A 128 14.22 -21.36 -3.76
N GLN A 129 14.16 -22.32 -2.84
CA GLN A 129 14.94 -22.31 -1.59
C GLN A 129 16.45 -22.34 -1.85
N SER A 130 16.91 -23.16 -2.78
CA SER A 130 18.33 -23.25 -3.15
C SER A 130 18.82 -21.96 -3.81
N GLU A 131 18.04 -21.38 -4.71
CA GLU A 131 18.33 -20.10 -5.34
C GLU A 131 18.35 -18.95 -4.32
N ALA A 132 17.38 -18.93 -3.39
CA ALA A 132 17.29 -17.93 -2.33
C ALA A 132 18.50 -17.99 -1.38
N LYS A 133 18.88 -19.21 -0.95
CA LYS A 133 20.05 -19.41 -0.11
C LYS A 133 21.34 -18.94 -0.78
N SER A 134 21.50 -19.26 -2.07
CA SER A 134 22.68 -18.86 -2.84
C SER A 134 22.74 -17.34 -3.08
N ALA A 135 21.61 -16.69 -3.37
CA ALA A 135 21.56 -15.28 -3.74
C ALA A 135 21.48 -14.33 -2.54
N PHE A 136 20.82 -14.74 -1.46
CA PHE A 136 20.45 -13.88 -0.33
C PHE A 136 20.95 -14.42 1.03
N GLY A 137 21.50 -15.63 1.09
CA GLY A 137 21.94 -16.29 2.33
C GLY A 137 20.80 -16.88 3.16
N ASP A 138 19.53 -16.69 2.76
CA ASP A 138 18.32 -17.16 3.44
C ASP A 138 17.51 -18.04 2.50
N ALA A 139 17.17 -19.26 2.93
CA ALA A 139 16.37 -20.21 2.16
C ALA A 139 14.86 -20.09 2.41
N THR A 140 14.45 -19.16 3.25
CA THR A 140 13.04 -18.98 3.62
C THR A 140 12.21 -18.57 2.41
N VAL A 141 11.14 -19.36 2.14
CA VAL A 141 10.19 -19.10 1.05
C VAL A 141 8.76 -19.17 1.57
N TYR A 142 7.88 -18.45 0.91
CA TYR A 142 6.43 -18.50 1.14
C TYR A 142 5.71 -18.63 -0.20
N MET A 143 4.43 -18.92 -0.17
CA MET A 143 3.62 -19.02 -1.39
C MET A 143 2.38 -18.12 -1.32
N GLU A 144 1.98 -17.61 -2.47
CA GLU A 144 0.81 -16.76 -2.66
C GLU A 144 0.07 -17.17 -3.94
N LYS A 145 -1.20 -16.80 -4.04
CA LYS A 145 -1.94 -16.88 -5.30
C LYS A 145 -1.19 -16.10 -6.37
N PHE A 146 -0.97 -16.70 -7.53
CA PHE A 146 -0.45 -16.00 -8.69
C PHE A 146 -1.62 -15.42 -9.48
N LEU A 147 -1.58 -14.11 -9.69
CA LEU A 147 -2.52 -13.39 -10.53
C LEU A 147 -1.92 -13.30 -11.94
N GLU A 148 -2.68 -13.76 -12.94
CA GLU A 148 -2.15 -13.93 -14.29
C GLU A 148 -2.26 -12.65 -15.12
N ASN A 149 -3.36 -11.92 -14.98
CA ASN A 149 -3.64 -10.70 -15.73
C ASN A 149 -4.29 -9.62 -14.86
N PRO A 150 -3.70 -9.28 -13.70
CA PRO A 150 -4.31 -8.32 -12.80
C PRO A 150 -4.27 -6.91 -13.37
N ARG A 151 -5.33 -6.15 -13.09
CA ARG A 151 -5.35 -4.70 -13.25
C ARG A 151 -4.81 -4.06 -11.97
N HIS A 152 -4.14 -2.92 -12.12
CA HIS A 152 -3.71 -2.10 -11.00
C HIS A 152 -4.80 -1.07 -10.71
N VAL A 153 -5.55 -1.29 -9.64
CA VAL A 153 -6.64 -0.40 -9.21
C VAL A 153 -6.32 0.11 -7.82
N GLU A 154 -6.57 1.39 -7.59
CA GLU A 154 -6.24 2.02 -6.31
C GLU A 154 -7.41 2.84 -5.78
N VAL A 155 -7.53 2.91 -4.44
CA VAL A 155 -8.59 3.64 -3.74
C VAL A 155 -8.01 4.85 -3.02
N GLN A 156 -8.49 6.04 -3.38
CA GLN A 156 -8.12 7.30 -2.72
C GLN A 156 -8.90 7.46 -1.42
N VAL A 157 -8.20 7.79 -0.34
CA VAL A 157 -8.80 8.06 0.96
C VAL A 157 -8.33 9.41 1.53
N LEU A 158 -9.19 9.98 2.38
CA LEU A 158 -8.87 11.09 3.28
C LEU A 158 -9.31 10.71 4.69
N ALA A 159 -8.49 11.02 5.69
CA ALA A 159 -8.81 10.76 7.10
C ALA A 159 -8.30 11.91 7.99
N ASP A 160 -9.06 12.25 9.02
CA ASP A 160 -8.75 13.40 9.91
C ASP A 160 -7.85 13.04 11.10
N GLY A 161 -7.60 11.75 11.33
CA GLY A 161 -6.87 11.26 12.51
C GLY A 161 -7.68 11.33 13.80
N GLN A 162 -8.99 11.67 13.72
CA GLN A 162 -9.92 11.83 14.86
C GLN A 162 -11.06 10.81 14.82
N GLY A 163 -10.91 9.75 14.01
CA GLY A 163 -11.89 8.68 13.87
C GLY A 163 -12.81 8.81 12.67
N HIS A 164 -12.58 9.78 11.78
CA HIS A 164 -13.35 9.93 10.55
C HIS A 164 -12.45 9.73 9.33
N ALA A 165 -12.95 8.99 8.38
CA ALA A 165 -12.31 8.75 7.09
C ALA A 165 -13.37 8.63 5.99
N ILE A 166 -13.02 9.04 4.78
CA ILE A 166 -13.83 8.88 3.57
C ILE A 166 -12.97 8.33 2.44
N HIS A 167 -13.61 7.68 1.46
CA HIS A 167 -12.99 7.39 0.18
C HIS A 167 -13.46 8.38 -0.88
N LEU A 168 -12.61 8.62 -1.87
CA LEU A 168 -12.91 9.48 -3.04
C LEU A 168 -12.98 8.65 -4.33
N GLY A 169 -13.36 7.38 -4.21
CA GLY A 169 -13.43 6.45 -5.33
C GLY A 169 -12.09 5.83 -5.69
N ASP A 170 -12.09 5.16 -6.86
CA ASP A 170 -10.95 4.43 -7.37
C ASP A 170 -10.36 5.03 -8.65
N ARG A 171 -9.12 4.65 -8.94
CA ARG A 171 -8.43 4.88 -10.20
C ARG A 171 -7.91 3.57 -10.76
N ASP A 172 -7.97 3.42 -12.09
CA ASP A 172 -7.23 2.37 -12.80
C ASP A 172 -5.90 2.93 -13.28
N CYS A 173 -4.83 2.29 -12.86
CA CYS A 173 -3.46 2.64 -13.20
C CYS A 173 -2.72 1.49 -13.90
N SER A 174 -3.47 0.64 -14.61
CA SER A 174 -2.92 -0.55 -15.26
C SER A 174 -1.99 -0.24 -16.44
N LEU A 175 -2.18 0.91 -17.10
CA LEU A 175 -1.32 1.32 -18.20
C LEU A 175 0.01 1.85 -17.66
N GLN A 176 1.00 0.96 -17.62
CA GLN A 176 2.31 1.23 -17.03
C GLN A 176 3.44 0.94 -18.00
N ARG A 177 4.54 1.67 -17.85
CA ARG A 177 5.81 1.40 -18.52
C ARG A 177 6.90 1.19 -17.48
N ARG A 178 7.48 -0.01 -17.42
CA ARG A 178 8.52 -0.36 -16.44
C ARG A 178 8.10 -0.06 -14.99
N HIS A 179 6.85 -0.43 -14.63
CA HIS A 179 6.23 -0.17 -13.33
C HIS A 179 6.00 1.32 -13.00
N GLN A 180 6.02 2.19 -14.00
CA GLN A 180 5.60 3.58 -13.86
C GLN A 180 4.23 3.77 -14.49
N LYS A 181 3.29 4.34 -13.77
CA LYS A 181 1.96 4.72 -14.25
C LYS A 181 2.12 5.76 -15.36
N VAL A 182 1.42 5.58 -16.48
CA VAL A 182 1.52 6.43 -17.68
C VAL A 182 0.18 7.09 -18.00
N LEU A 183 -0.90 6.38 -17.74
CA LEU A 183 -2.27 6.86 -17.90
C LEU A 183 -3.11 6.31 -16.78
N GLU A 184 -3.88 7.18 -16.16
CA GLU A 184 -4.81 6.86 -15.09
C GLU A 184 -6.21 7.32 -15.48
N GLU A 185 -7.20 6.49 -15.16
CA GLU A 185 -8.61 6.82 -15.37
C GLU A 185 -9.44 6.56 -14.11
N ALA A 186 -10.44 7.39 -13.89
CA ALA A 186 -11.34 7.28 -12.76
C ALA A 186 -12.80 7.55 -13.19
N PRO A 187 -13.75 6.75 -12.66
CA PRO A 187 -13.54 5.53 -11.90
C PRO A 187 -13.00 4.39 -12.78
N ALA A 188 -12.35 3.39 -12.18
CA ALA A 188 -11.82 2.22 -12.90
C ALA A 188 -12.94 1.52 -13.70
N PRO A 189 -12.82 1.32 -15.03
CA PRO A 189 -13.92 0.81 -15.83
C PRO A 189 -14.25 -0.65 -15.53
N GLY A 190 -15.51 -1.05 -15.70
CA GLY A 190 -15.95 -2.45 -15.70
C GLY A 190 -15.87 -3.17 -14.35
N ILE A 191 -15.72 -2.46 -13.24
CA ILE A 191 -15.80 -3.02 -11.88
C ILE A 191 -17.24 -2.88 -11.38
N PRO A 192 -17.91 -3.98 -10.93
CA PRO A 192 -19.24 -3.90 -10.36
C PRO A 192 -19.31 -3.00 -9.13
N GLN A 193 -20.36 -2.20 -9.02
CA GLN A 193 -20.55 -1.22 -7.92
C GLN A 193 -20.52 -1.90 -6.54
N GLU A 194 -21.17 -3.04 -6.41
CA GLU A 194 -21.21 -3.79 -5.16
C GLU A 194 -19.80 -4.20 -4.66
N ILE A 195 -18.91 -4.60 -5.57
CA ILE A 195 -17.52 -4.97 -5.25
C ILE A 195 -16.72 -3.72 -4.83
N ARG A 196 -16.94 -2.58 -5.50
CA ARG A 196 -16.33 -1.30 -5.12
C ARG A 196 -16.71 -0.88 -3.72
N GLU A 197 -18.01 -0.89 -3.41
CA GLU A 197 -18.51 -0.47 -2.10
C GLU A 197 -17.92 -1.31 -0.96
N GLN A 198 -17.75 -2.61 -1.18
CA GLN A 198 -17.12 -3.49 -0.19
C GLN A 198 -15.65 -3.11 0.06
N VAL A 199 -14.85 -2.88 -1.00
CA VAL A 199 -13.45 -2.51 -0.83
C VAL A 199 -13.30 -1.11 -0.27
N TYR A 200 -14.14 -0.16 -0.69
CA TYR A 200 -14.14 1.20 -0.14
C TYR A 200 -14.42 1.21 1.36
N ALA A 201 -15.46 0.49 1.78
CA ALA A 201 -15.80 0.37 3.20
C ALA A 201 -14.64 -0.23 4.01
N SER A 202 -13.94 -1.23 3.47
CA SER A 202 -12.79 -1.83 4.13
C SER A 202 -11.60 -0.87 4.22
N CYS A 203 -11.34 -0.04 3.20
CA CYS A 203 -10.30 0.98 3.22
C CYS A 203 -10.60 2.07 4.25
N VAL A 204 -11.83 2.56 4.29
CA VAL A 204 -12.27 3.56 5.29
C VAL A 204 -12.11 3.00 6.70
N LYS A 205 -12.59 1.78 6.95
CA LYS A 205 -12.43 1.11 8.24
C LYS A 205 -10.95 0.96 8.61
N ALA A 206 -10.09 0.54 7.68
CA ALA A 206 -8.66 0.41 7.93
C ALA A 206 -8.02 1.74 8.33
N CYS A 207 -8.37 2.85 7.67
CA CYS A 207 -7.91 4.19 8.05
C CYS A 207 -8.28 4.53 9.49
N ILE A 208 -9.51 4.23 9.92
CA ILE A 208 -9.98 4.47 11.29
C ILE A 208 -9.20 3.61 12.28
N ASP A 209 -9.07 2.31 11.99
CA ASP A 209 -8.41 1.33 12.88
C ASP A 209 -6.94 1.67 13.14
N ILE A 210 -6.21 2.19 12.14
CA ILE A 210 -4.80 2.56 12.29
C ILE A 210 -4.58 4.03 12.69
N GLY A 211 -5.64 4.80 12.87
CA GLY A 211 -5.56 6.24 13.20
C GLY A 211 -4.93 7.07 12.08
N TYR A 212 -5.27 6.77 10.82
CA TYR A 212 -4.72 7.46 9.66
C TYR A 212 -5.07 8.95 9.67
N ARG A 213 -4.13 9.80 9.21
CA ARG A 213 -4.30 11.25 9.08
C ARG A 213 -3.75 11.72 7.73
N GLY A 214 -4.56 12.51 7.00
CA GLY A 214 -4.20 13.07 5.70
C GLY A 214 -4.71 12.27 4.52
N ALA A 215 -4.11 12.50 3.35
CA ALA A 215 -4.40 11.77 2.13
C ALA A 215 -3.59 10.48 2.05
N GLY A 216 -4.21 9.42 1.57
CA GLY A 216 -3.56 8.13 1.33
C GLY A 216 -4.22 7.38 0.18
N THR A 217 -3.51 6.40 -0.33
CA THR A 217 -4.01 5.58 -1.44
C THR A 217 -3.71 4.11 -1.15
N PHE A 218 -4.75 3.28 -1.17
CA PHE A 218 -4.62 1.82 -1.10
C PHE A 218 -4.44 1.29 -2.51
N GLU A 219 -3.35 0.62 -2.79
CA GLU A 219 -3.10 -0.02 -4.08
C GLU A 219 -3.49 -1.50 -4.05
N PHE A 220 -4.18 -1.94 -5.09
CA PHE A 220 -4.68 -3.30 -5.26
C PHE A 220 -4.33 -3.87 -6.62
N LEU A 221 -4.16 -5.19 -6.66
CA LEU A 221 -4.37 -5.96 -7.87
C LEU A 221 -5.84 -6.39 -7.94
N TYR A 222 -6.47 -6.16 -9.09
CA TYR A 222 -7.85 -6.58 -9.34
C TYR A 222 -7.89 -7.61 -10.44
N GLU A 223 -8.43 -8.80 -10.16
CA GLU A 223 -8.59 -9.90 -11.12
C GLU A 223 -9.81 -10.73 -10.73
N ASP A 224 -10.61 -11.13 -11.72
CA ASP A 224 -11.76 -12.04 -11.58
C ASP A 224 -12.76 -11.61 -10.47
N GLY A 225 -13.01 -10.32 -10.34
CA GLY A 225 -13.91 -9.76 -9.34
C GLY A 225 -13.32 -9.63 -7.94
N GLY A 226 -12.05 -9.97 -7.73
CA GLY A 226 -11.36 -9.85 -6.45
C GLY A 226 -10.38 -8.68 -6.42
N PHE A 227 -10.40 -7.94 -5.31
CA PHE A 227 -9.36 -6.99 -4.97
C PHE A 227 -8.33 -7.65 -4.06
N TYR A 228 -7.05 -7.37 -4.29
CA TYR A 228 -5.93 -7.91 -3.50
C TYR A 228 -4.96 -6.81 -3.15
N PHE A 229 -4.92 -6.41 -1.88
CA PHE A 229 -4.07 -5.34 -1.38
C PHE A 229 -2.58 -5.63 -1.64
N ILE A 230 -1.88 -4.63 -2.16
CA ILE A 230 -0.43 -4.66 -2.41
C ILE A 230 0.30 -3.81 -1.37
N GLU A 231 -0.07 -2.52 -1.31
CA GLU A 231 0.56 -1.53 -0.45
C GLU A 231 -0.35 -0.31 -0.23
N MET A 232 0.01 0.53 0.73
CA MET A 232 -0.62 1.83 0.93
C MET A 232 0.44 2.93 0.78
N ASN A 233 0.17 3.86 -0.12
CA ASN A 233 0.97 5.08 -0.21
C ASN A 233 0.46 6.08 0.84
N THR A 234 1.32 6.39 1.81
CA THR A 234 1.00 7.26 2.96
C THR A 234 1.23 8.74 2.67
N ARG A 235 0.85 9.16 1.48
CA ARG A 235 1.08 10.50 0.91
C ARG A 235 0.08 10.78 -0.21
N VAL A 236 0.09 12.02 -0.71
CA VAL A 236 -0.54 12.32 -2.01
C VAL A 236 0.25 11.65 -3.13
N GLN A 237 -0.44 11.21 -4.19
CA GLN A 237 0.19 10.65 -5.39
C GLN A 237 0.17 11.65 -6.55
N VAL A 238 1.00 11.41 -7.58
CA VAL A 238 1.07 12.25 -8.79
C VAL A 238 -0.29 12.30 -9.49
N GLU A 239 -1.00 11.17 -9.51
CA GLU A 239 -2.29 10.94 -10.17
C GLU A 239 -3.52 11.43 -9.40
N HIS A 240 -3.36 12.08 -8.23
CA HIS A 240 -4.50 12.64 -7.48
C HIS A 240 -5.41 13.57 -8.28
N PRO A 241 -4.91 14.35 -9.29
CA PRO A 241 -5.77 15.25 -10.06
C PRO A 241 -6.90 14.54 -10.80
N VAL A 242 -6.74 13.25 -11.17
CA VAL A 242 -7.80 12.49 -11.83
C VAL A 242 -9.00 12.33 -10.88
N THR A 243 -8.74 12.07 -9.59
CA THR A 243 -9.79 12.03 -8.57
C THR A 243 -10.39 13.40 -8.30
N GLU A 244 -9.58 14.46 -8.22
CA GLU A 244 -10.06 15.83 -8.02
C GLU A 244 -11.01 16.27 -9.13
N MET A 245 -10.70 15.90 -10.38
CA MET A 245 -11.54 16.27 -11.54
C MET A 245 -12.93 15.63 -11.51
N ILE A 246 -13.09 14.45 -10.95
CA ILE A 246 -14.39 13.75 -10.90
C ILE A 246 -15.16 14.03 -9.61
N THR A 247 -14.49 14.40 -8.52
CA THR A 247 -15.11 14.64 -7.22
C THR A 247 -15.28 16.11 -6.87
N GLY A 248 -14.48 16.99 -7.47
CA GLY A 248 -14.41 18.41 -7.10
C GLY A 248 -13.70 18.67 -5.77
N VAL A 249 -13.10 17.64 -5.15
CA VAL A 249 -12.37 17.75 -3.88
C VAL A 249 -10.91 18.12 -4.15
N ASP A 250 -10.44 19.23 -3.60
CA ASP A 250 -9.01 19.61 -3.59
C ASP A 250 -8.29 18.86 -2.47
N ILE A 251 -7.62 17.77 -2.83
CA ILE A 251 -6.97 16.84 -1.90
C ILE A 251 -5.83 17.53 -1.15
N VAL A 252 -5.04 18.35 -1.82
CA VAL A 252 -3.92 19.06 -1.19
C VAL A 252 -4.43 20.09 -0.18
N ARG A 253 -5.50 20.80 -0.51
CA ARG A 253 -6.17 21.70 0.43
C ARG A 253 -6.67 20.95 1.66
N GLU A 254 -7.30 19.79 1.48
CA GLU A 254 -7.76 18.97 2.60
C GLU A 254 -6.60 18.50 3.48
N GLN A 255 -5.46 18.11 2.90
CA GLN A 255 -4.26 17.78 3.69
C GLN A 255 -3.83 18.95 4.61
N LEU A 256 -3.86 20.18 4.11
CA LEU A 256 -3.54 21.38 4.89
C LEU A 256 -4.55 21.62 6.02
N LEU A 257 -5.84 21.47 5.73
CA LEU A 257 -6.90 21.65 6.73
C LEU A 257 -6.81 20.58 7.83
N ILE A 258 -6.65 19.32 7.46
CA ILE A 258 -6.47 18.21 8.41
C ILE A 258 -5.24 18.45 9.29
N ALA A 259 -4.11 18.82 8.70
CA ALA A 259 -2.87 19.10 9.43
C ALA A 259 -3.01 20.29 10.41
N SER A 260 -3.93 21.24 10.11
CA SER A 260 -4.28 22.32 11.04
C SER A 260 -5.21 21.92 12.19
N GLY A 261 -5.55 20.62 12.30
CA GLY A 261 -6.43 20.08 13.33
C GLY A 261 -7.92 20.19 13.03
N ARG A 262 -8.29 20.56 11.80
CA ARG A 262 -9.70 20.59 11.38
C ARG A 262 -10.20 19.19 11.03
N PRO A 263 -11.50 18.90 11.28
CA PRO A 263 -12.14 17.70 10.74
C PRO A 263 -12.20 17.75 9.21
N LEU A 264 -12.52 16.61 8.59
CA LEU A 264 -12.83 16.55 7.15
C LEU A 264 -13.89 17.57 6.75
N SER A 265 -13.68 18.23 5.61
CA SER A 265 -14.64 19.22 5.07
C SER A 265 -15.87 18.57 4.43
N PHE A 266 -15.81 17.26 4.18
CA PHE A 266 -16.83 16.48 3.48
C PHE A 266 -17.22 15.26 4.30
N LYS A 267 -18.43 14.80 4.08
CA LYS A 267 -18.91 13.48 4.50
C LYS A 267 -18.92 12.53 3.30
N GLN A 268 -19.06 11.24 3.57
CA GLN A 268 -19.07 10.24 2.49
C GLN A 268 -20.27 10.38 1.55
N GLU A 269 -21.38 10.91 2.03
CA GLU A 269 -22.62 11.11 1.28
C GLU A 269 -22.65 12.40 0.42
N ASP A 270 -21.69 13.30 0.56
CA ASP A 270 -21.59 14.54 -0.19
C ASP A 270 -21.02 14.28 -1.61
#